data_fd7b26fe9b30033c1436d4f446cea8a8
#
_entry.id   fd7b26fe9b30033c1436d4f446cea8a8
#
_cell.length_a   1.000
_cell.length_b   1.000
_cell.length_c   1.000
_cell.angle_alpha   90.00
_cell.angle_beta   90.00
_cell.angle_gamma   90.00
#
_symmetry.space_group_name_H-M   'P 1'
#
loop_
_entity.id
_entity.type
_entity.pdbx_description
1 polymer ?
#
loop_
_entity_poly.entity_id
_entity_poly.type
_entity_poly.pdbx_seq_one_letter_code
_entity_poly.pdbx_strand_id
1 'polypeptide(L)'
;MPGLMDMHVHFGQEYKSKAERPIKIERETEAILATAHADITLKSGFTTVRQVGDSGFVSISLRDAIADGSVDGPRIFTSGKSIATTGGHADPTNGKSIDDYDHPTPEQGVINGPYEAYTAVRQRYKDGADGIKLTVTGGVLSVAKSGDNPQFTLEEAKAVVSAAKDYGMWVAVHAHGPQGMKRAVIAGVDSVEHLSLIHISEPTRQSP
;
A
#
# COMPACT_ATOMS: atom_id res chain seq x y z
N MET A 1 -25.88 16.52 -4.94
CA MET A 1 -25.25 15.93 -3.74
C MET A 1 -23.75 15.93 -3.98
N PRO A 2 -22.91 16.28 -3.00
CA PRO A 2 -21.45 16.11 -3.15
C PRO A 2 -21.14 14.63 -3.43
N GLY A 3 -20.06 14.38 -4.21
CA GLY A 3 -19.61 13.03 -4.46
C GLY A 3 -19.02 12.38 -3.19
N LEU A 4 -19.09 11.05 -3.13
CA LEU A 4 -18.46 10.28 -2.05
C LEU A 4 -16.95 10.20 -2.25
N MET A 5 -16.23 9.96 -1.14
CA MET A 5 -14.79 9.71 -1.14
C MET A 5 -14.48 8.35 -0.53
N ASP A 6 -13.60 7.58 -1.19
CA ASP A 6 -13.04 6.35 -0.61
C ASP A 6 -11.54 6.54 -0.41
N MET A 7 -11.11 6.43 0.85
CA MET A 7 -9.73 6.69 1.24
C MET A 7 -8.82 5.44 1.19
N HIS A 8 -9.33 4.30 0.69
CA HIS A 8 -8.54 3.07 0.60
C HIS A 8 -9.03 2.14 -0.53
N VAL A 9 -8.46 2.30 -1.72
CA VAL A 9 -8.79 1.45 -2.88
C VAL A 9 -7.55 0.81 -3.49
N HIS A 10 -7.78 -0.27 -4.29
CA HIS A 10 -6.77 -0.99 -5.07
C HIS A 10 -7.34 -1.35 -6.45
N PHE A 11 -7.28 -0.45 -7.41
CA PHE A 11 -7.93 -0.61 -8.72
C PHE A 11 -7.39 -1.73 -9.60
N GLY A 12 -6.10 -2.05 -9.51
CA GLY A 12 -5.49 -3.13 -10.28
C GLY A 12 -5.75 -4.53 -9.71
N GLN A 13 -6.42 -4.62 -8.56
CA GLN A 13 -6.64 -5.90 -7.87
C GLN A 13 -8.12 -6.26 -7.83
N GLU A 14 -8.41 -7.54 -8.04
CA GLU A 14 -9.72 -8.12 -7.86
C GLU A 14 -9.68 -9.09 -6.67
N TYR A 15 -10.66 -9.00 -5.77
CA TYR A 15 -10.73 -9.98 -4.68
C TYR A 15 -11.20 -11.32 -5.25
N LYS A 16 -10.26 -12.24 -5.37
CA LYS A 16 -10.52 -13.63 -5.75
C LYS A 16 -10.09 -14.56 -4.62
N SER A 17 -10.77 -15.70 -4.50
CA SER A 17 -10.32 -16.74 -3.57
C SER A 17 -8.90 -17.18 -3.94
N LYS A 18 -8.14 -17.70 -2.96
CA LYS A 18 -6.75 -18.13 -3.18
C LYS A 18 -6.64 -19.14 -4.34
N ALA A 19 -7.67 -19.97 -4.56
CA ALA A 19 -7.74 -20.95 -5.63
C ALA A 19 -7.98 -20.32 -7.02
N GLU A 20 -8.58 -19.13 -7.07
CA GLU A 20 -8.94 -18.44 -8.33
C GLU A 20 -7.92 -17.39 -8.74
N ARG A 21 -6.91 -17.08 -7.86
CA ARG A 21 -5.88 -16.11 -8.18
C ARG A 21 -4.94 -16.68 -9.24
N PRO A 22 -4.75 -16.00 -10.36
CA PRO A 22 -3.71 -16.38 -11.30
C PRO A 22 -2.35 -16.27 -10.62
N ILE A 23 -1.43 -17.15 -11.00
CA ILE A 23 -0.07 -17.17 -10.48
C ILE A 23 0.64 -15.84 -10.77
N LYS A 24 0.31 -15.22 -11.89
CA LYS A 24 0.84 -13.92 -12.32
C LYS A 24 -0.22 -13.20 -13.16
N ILE A 25 -0.42 -11.91 -12.88
CA ILE A 25 -1.17 -11.00 -13.75
C ILE A 25 -0.15 -10.02 -14.32
N GLU A 26 -0.13 -9.89 -15.63
CA GLU A 26 0.74 -8.90 -16.29
C GLU A 26 0.23 -7.48 -15.98
N ARG A 27 1.16 -6.52 -15.89
CA ARG A 27 0.84 -5.12 -15.53
C ARG A 27 -0.13 -4.46 -16.50
N GLU A 28 -0.06 -4.83 -17.76
CA GLU A 28 -0.96 -4.37 -18.82
C GLU A 28 -2.40 -4.82 -18.52
N THR A 29 -2.58 -6.07 -18.07
CA THR A 29 -3.89 -6.59 -17.64
C THR A 29 -4.38 -5.85 -16.41
N GLU A 30 -3.52 -5.61 -15.42
CA GLU A 30 -3.87 -4.80 -14.23
C GLU A 30 -4.32 -3.39 -14.62
N ALA A 31 -3.63 -2.75 -15.59
CA ALA A 31 -4.00 -1.42 -16.06
C ALA A 31 -5.38 -1.40 -16.75
N ILE A 32 -5.67 -2.41 -17.58
CA ILE A 32 -6.98 -2.54 -18.24
C ILE A 32 -8.09 -2.77 -17.19
N LEU A 33 -7.88 -3.66 -16.22
CA LEU A 33 -8.83 -3.89 -15.13
C LEU A 33 -9.03 -2.61 -14.29
N ALA A 34 -7.98 -1.87 -14.04
CA ALA A 34 -8.04 -0.63 -13.27
C ALA A 34 -8.94 0.42 -13.93
N THR A 35 -8.95 0.53 -15.27
CA THR A 35 -9.87 1.45 -15.98
C THR A 35 -11.33 1.05 -15.77
N ALA A 36 -11.65 -0.25 -15.87
CA ALA A 36 -13.01 -0.74 -15.65
C ALA A 36 -13.46 -0.52 -14.18
N HIS A 37 -12.58 -0.76 -13.21
CA HIS A 37 -12.89 -0.52 -11.80
C HIS A 37 -13.06 0.98 -11.48
N ALA A 38 -12.29 1.86 -12.12
CA ALA A 38 -12.44 3.31 -11.97
C ALA A 38 -13.80 3.80 -12.48
N ASP A 39 -14.24 3.33 -13.65
CA ASP A 39 -15.56 3.64 -14.21
C ASP A 39 -16.71 3.18 -13.29
N ILE A 40 -16.64 1.93 -12.79
CA ILE A 40 -17.62 1.39 -11.83
C ILE A 40 -17.65 2.23 -10.55
N THR A 41 -16.48 2.60 -10.03
CA THR A 41 -16.33 3.41 -8.82
C THR A 41 -16.97 4.78 -8.98
N LEU A 42 -16.70 5.45 -10.10
CA LEU A 42 -17.31 6.75 -10.43
C LEU A 42 -18.83 6.63 -10.56
N LYS A 43 -19.33 5.64 -11.29
CA LYS A 43 -20.78 5.38 -11.45
C LYS A 43 -21.48 5.02 -10.15
N SER A 44 -20.76 4.48 -9.17
CA SER A 44 -21.24 4.22 -7.82
C SER A 44 -21.31 5.46 -6.93
N GLY A 45 -20.89 6.63 -7.45
CA GLY A 45 -20.97 7.92 -6.76
C GLY A 45 -19.70 8.34 -6.03
N PHE A 46 -18.61 7.56 -6.11
CA PHE A 46 -17.30 7.94 -5.56
C PHE A 46 -16.56 8.81 -6.58
N THR A 47 -16.42 10.09 -6.27
CA THR A 47 -15.78 11.07 -7.17
C THR A 47 -14.34 11.36 -6.82
N THR A 48 -13.87 10.90 -5.66
CA THR A 48 -12.48 11.02 -5.21
C THR A 48 -12.07 9.77 -4.46
N VAL A 49 -10.88 9.25 -4.75
CA VAL A 49 -10.34 8.06 -4.08
C VAL A 49 -8.86 8.21 -3.73
N ARG A 50 -8.42 7.46 -2.71
CA ARG A 50 -7.02 7.29 -2.38
C ARG A 50 -6.59 5.85 -2.66
N GLN A 51 -5.75 5.68 -3.67
CA GLN A 51 -5.14 4.40 -4.04
C GLN A 51 -3.89 4.17 -3.17
N VAL A 52 -3.92 3.17 -2.31
CA VAL A 52 -2.88 2.94 -1.30
C VAL A 52 -2.08 1.67 -1.57
N GLY A 53 -1.41 1.66 -2.69
CA GLY A 53 -0.49 0.61 -3.12
C GLY A 53 -0.93 -0.11 -4.39
N ASP A 54 0.01 -0.29 -5.31
CA ASP A 54 -0.14 -1.08 -6.52
C ASP A 54 1.16 -1.84 -6.86
N SER A 55 1.17 -2.54 -7.99
CA SER A 55 2.34 -3.32 -8.44
C SER A 55 3.35 -2.53 -9.30
N GLY A 56 3.14 -1.22 -9.48
CA GLY A 56 4.01 -0.39 -10.29
C GLY A 56 3.45 0.99 -10.58
N PHE A 57 3.29 1.33 -11.86
CA PHE A 57 2.77 2.62 -12.32
C PHE A 57 1.28 2.62 -12.65
N VAL A 58 0.56 1.55 -12.35
CA VAL A 58 -0.85 1.38 -12.78
C VAL A 58 -1.72 2.51 -12.31
N SER A 59 -1.69 2.83 -11.02
CA SER A 59 -2.52 3.90 -10.46
C SER A 59 -2.07 5.31 -10.86
N ILE A 60 -0.78 5.51 -11.06
CA ILE A 60 -0.22 6.78 -11.53
C ILE A 60 -0.68 7.03 -12.98
N SER A 61 -0.51 6.03 -13.86
CA SER A 61 -0.95 6.12 -15.26
C SER A 61 -2.47 6.29 -15.38
N LEU A 62 -3.24 5.58 -14.54
CA LEU A 62 -4.70 5.73 -14.50
C LEU A 62 -5.12 7.13 -14.05
N ARG A 63 -4.51 7.67 -12.99
CA ARG A 63 -4.74 9.04 -12.53
C ARG A 63 -4.51 10.05 -13.64
N ASP A 64 -3.38 9.93 -14.32
CA ASP A 64 -2.97 10.86 -15.38
C ASP A 64 -3.90 10.75 -16.61
N ALA A 65 -4.31 9.53 -17.00
CA ALA A 65 -5.26 9.29 -18.06
C ALA A 65 -6.68 9.79 -17.74
N ILE A 66 -7.10 9.77 -16.48
CA ILE A 66 -8.35 10.39 -16.04
C ILE A 66 -8.23 11.90 -16.05
N ALA A 67 -7.10 12.45 -15.63
CA ALA A 67 -6.87 13.89 -15.57
C ALA A 67 -6.83 14.54 -16.96
N ASP A 68 -6.33 13.82 -17.97
CA ASP A 68 -6.32 14.31 -19.38
C ASP A 68 -7.59 13.98 -20.17
N GLY A 69 -8.55 13.25 -19.56
CA GLY A 69 -9.83 12.91 -20.16
C GLY A 69 -9.81 11.69 -21.10
N SER A 70 -8.73 10.93 -21.14
CA SER A 70 -8.62 9.70 -21.94
C SER A 70 -9.43 8.54 -21.37
N VAL A 71 -9.67 8.55 -20.05
CA VAL A 71 -10.40 7.51 -19.30
C VAL A 71 -11.37 8.19 -18.33
N ASP A 72 -12.58 7.64 -18.20
CA ASP A 72 -13.54 8.06 -17.17
C ASP A 72 -13.19 7.42 -15.82
N GLY A 73 -13.21 8.23 -14.74
CA GLY A 73 -12.95 7.75 -13.41
C GLY A 73 -12.99 8.85 -12.35
N PRO A 74 -12.87 8.49 -11.06
CA PRO A 74 -12.79 9.46 -9.97
C PRO A 74 -11.43 10.18 -9.97
N ARG A 75 -11.35 11.31 -9.27
CA ARG A 75 -10.05 11.90 -8.93
C ARG A 75 -9.27 10.94 -8.05
N ILE A 76 -8.03 10.63 -8.45
CA ILE A 76 -7.16 9.68 -7.75
C ILE A 76 -6.02 10.42 -7.06
N PHE A 77 -5.78 10.10 -5.77
CA PHE A 77 -4.53 10.34 -5.07
C PHE A 77 -3.83 9.00 -4.86
N THR A 78 -2.59 8.85 -5.27
CA THR A 78 -1.93 7.55 -5.27
C THR A 78 -0.58 7.54 -4.56
N SER A 79 -0.31 6.45 -3.85
CA SER A 79 1.03 6.14 -3.30
C SER A 79 1.91 5.39 -4.29
N GLY A 80 1.38 4.97 -5.45
CA GLY A 80 2.08 4.02 -6.29
C GLY A 80 2.42 2.75 -5.51
N LYS A 81 3.62 2.23 -5.68
CA LYS A 81 4.08 1.00 -5.03
C LYS A 81 4.32 1.18 -3.53
N SER A 82 3.80 0.27 -2.73
CA SER A 82 4.02 0.23 -1.28
C SER A 82 5.49 0.04 -0.91
N ILE A 83 5.86 0.48 0.30
CA ILE A 83 7.17 0.24 0.91
C ILE A 83 7.02 -0.78 2.04
N ALA A 84 7.83 -1.83 2.02
CA ALA A 84 7.93 -2.90 2.99
C ALA A 84 9.38 -3.11 3.45
N THR A 85 9.58 -3.95 4.45
CA THR A 85 10.89 -4.53 4.77
C THR A 85 11.04 -5.89 4.09
N THR A 86 12.25 -6.45 4.03
CA THR A 86 12.48 -7.82 3.56
C THR A 86 11.60 -8.81 4.33
N GLY A 87 10.84 -9.63 3.61
CA GLY A 87 9.86 -10.55 4.20
C GLY A 87 8.62 -9.88 4.77
N GLY A 88 8.48 -8.57 4.65
CA GLY A 88 7.33 -7.80 5.10
C GLY A 88 6.09 -8.01 4.23
N HIS A 89 4.93 -7.52 4.68
CA HIS A 89 3.63 -7.75 4.05
C HIS A 89 3.58 -7.42 2.55
N ALA A 90 4.20 -6.31 2.13
CA ALA A 90 4.24 -5.89 0.74
C ALA A 90 5.55 -6.22 0.01
N ASP A 91 6.38 -7.12 0.54
CA ASP A 91 7.55 -7.62 -0.18
C ASP A 91 7.07 -8.46 -1.38
N PRO A 92 7.40 -8.06 -2.62
CA PRO A 92 6.87 -8.70 -3.81
C PRO A 92 7.45 -10.10 -4.05
N THR A 93 8.48 -10.49 -3.31
CA THR A 93 9.16 -11.81 -3.44
C THR A 93 8.72 -12.83 -2.40
N ASN A 94 7.83 -12.45 -1.47
CA ASN A 94 7.32 -13.38 -0.48
C ASN A 94 6.69 -14.64 -1.09
N GLY A 95 7.15 -15.80 -0.66
CA GLY A 95 6.65 -17.10 -1.12
C GLY A 95 7.15 -17.51 -2.51
N LYS A 96 8.11 -16.78 -3.09
CA LYS A 96 8.75 -17.10 -4.36
C LYS A 96 10.10 -17.80 -4.14
N SER A 97 10.54 -18.58 -5.13
CA SER A 97 11.87 -19.19 -5.10
C SER A 97 12.96 -18.12 -5.17
N ILE A 98 13.99 -18.26 -4.35
CA ILE A 98 15.14 -17.35 -4.37
C ILE A 98 15.93 -17.48 -5.68
N ASP A 99 15.83 -18.62 -6.36
CA ASP A 99 16.54 -18.87 -7.63
C ASP A 99 15.88 -18.13 -8.81
N ASP A 100 14.62 -17.71 -8.66
CA ASP A 100 13.83 -17.07 -9.72
C ASP A 100 13.75 -15.54 -9.59
N TYR A 101 14.17 -14.98 -8.45
CA TYR A 101 14.00 -13.55 -8.15
C TYR A 101 15.21 -12.99 -7.42
N ASP A 102 15.73 -11.88 -7.91
CA ASP A 102 16.70 -11.07 -7.19
C ASP A 102 16.10 -10.48 -5.91
N HIS A 103 16.95 -10.15 -4.94
CA HIS A 103 16.53 -9.40 -3.76
C HIS A 103 15.99 -8.03 -4.18
N PRO A 104 14.76 -7.67 -3.79
CA PRO A 104 14.20 -6.39 -4.18
C PRO A 104 14.97 -5.24 -3.52
N THR A 105 15.15 -4.17 -4.28
CA THR A 105 15.87 -2.97 -3.87
C THR A 105 14.94 -1.93 -3.24
N PRO A 106 15.46 -0.88 -2.60
CA PRO A 106 14.66 0.24 -2.11
C PRO A 106 13.81 0.91 -3.19
N GLU A 107 14.31 1.01 -4.44
CA GLU A 107 13.55 1.52 -5.57
C GLU A 107 12.37 0.60 -5.93
N GLN A 108 12.51 -0.68 -5.67
CA GLN A 108 11.45 -1.66 -5.83
C GLN A 108 10.49 -1.71 -4.63
N GLY A 109 10.77 -0.94 -3.57
CA GLY A 109 9.91 -0.78 -2.40
C GLY A 109 10.24 -1.71 -1.24
N VAL A 110 11.44 -2.30 -1.17
CA VAL A 110 11.88 -3.07 0.01
C VAL A 110 13.08 -2.39 0.65
N ILE A 111 12.96 -2.08 1.93
CA ILE A 111 13.99 -1.35 2.69
C ILE A 111 14.40 -2.11 3.95
N ASN A 112 15.66 -1.94 4.33
CA ASN A 112 16.24 -2.48 5.55
C ASN A 112 17.16 -1.40 6.18
N GLY A 113 16.52 -0.43 6.80
CA GLY A 113 17.20 0.66 7.50
C GLY A 113 16.85 2.06 7.01
N PRO A 114 17.17 3.09 7.82
CA PRO A 114 16.78 4.47 7.56
C PRO A 114 17.32 5.07 6.24
N TYR A 115 18.52 4.70 5.83
CA TYR A 115 19.11 5.22 4.57
C TYR A 115 18.34 4.73 3.34
N GLU A 116 17.94 3.47 3.32
CA GLU A 116 17.14 2.89 2.24
C GLU A 116 15.73 3.49 2.20
N ALA A 117 15.20 3.91 3.35
CA ALA A 117 13.93 4.63 3.43
C ALA A 117 13.95 5.92 2.58
N TYR A 118 15.01 6.72 2.67
CA TYR A 118 15.17 7.92 1.83
C TYR A 118 15.21 7.57 0.33
N THR A 119 15.91 6.51 -0.04
CA THR A 119 15.99 6.04 -1.43
C THR A 119 14.61 5.66 -1.94
N ALA A 120 13.86 4.87 -1.18
CA ALA A 120 12.53 4.41 -1.56
C ALA A 120 11.53 5.58 -1.70
N VAL A 121 11.52 6.53 -0.78
CA VAL A 121 10.65 7.72 -0.85
C VAL A 121 10.98 8.59 -2.05
N ARG A 122 12.26 8.86 -2.30
CA ARG A 122 12.71 9.63 -3.47
C ARG A 122 12.32 8.96 -4.78
N GLN A 123 12.38 7.64 -4.83
CA GLN A 123 11.90 6.90 -5.99
C GLN A 123 10.38 7.08 -6.17
N ARG A 124 9.55 6.98 -5.12
CA ARG A 124 8.10 7.26 -5.22
C ARG A 124 7.81 8.66 -5.70
N TYR A 125 8.54 9.67 -5.18
CA TYR A 125 8.43 11.05 -5.67
C TYR A 125 8.79 11.16 -7.17
N LYS A 126 9.90 10.57 -7.58
CA LYS A 126 10.33 10.51 -8.99
C LYS A 126 9.29 9.80 -9.88
N ASP A 127 8.64 8.76 -9.37
CA ASP A 127 7.59 8.01 -10.04
C ASP A 127 6.30 8.84 -10.22
N GLY A 128 6.15 9.95 -9.49
CA GLY A 128 4.97 10.81 -9.54
C GLY A 128 3.88 10.45 -8.52
N ALA A 129 4.20 9.69 -7.47
CA ALA A 129 3.25 9.39 -6.41
C ALA A 129 2.90 10.65 -5.59
N ASP A 130 1.66 10.73 -5.11
CA ASP A 130 1.16 11.83 -4.26
C ASP A 130 1.47 11.59 -2.78
N GLY A 131 1.79 10.36 -2.41
CA GLY A 131 2.07 9.96 -1.03
C GLY A 131 2.79 8.63 -0.94
N ILE A 132 2.96 8.15 0.29
CA ILE A 132 3.66 6.91 0.61
C ILE A 132 2.70 5.93 1.29
N LYS A 133 2.76 4.66 0.90
CA LYS A 133 2.15 3.56 1.65
C LYS A 133 3.22 2.70 2.29
N LEU A 134 3.15 2.53 3.61
CA LEU A 134 3.95 1.58 4.39
C LEU A 134 3.13 0.36 4.80
N THR A 135 3.81 -0.78 4.99
CA THR A 135 3.22 -1.97 5.62
C THR A 135 4.02 -2.33 6.87
N VAL A 136 3.61 -1.76 8.03
CA VAL A 136 4.39 -1.86 9.28
C VAL A 136 4.11 -3.11 10.10
N THR A 137 3.09 -3.89 9.72
CA THR A 137 2.80 -5.22 10.28
C THR A 137 2.55 -6.22 9.15
N GLY A 138 2.44 -7.49 9.50
CA GLY A 138 1.81 -8.47 8.62
C GLY A 138 0.36 -8.12 8.31
N GLY A 139 -0.32 -8.97 7.56
CA GLY A 139 -1.72 -8.82 7.18
C GLY A 139 -2.33 -10.16 6.82
N VAL A 140 -3.66 -10.19 6.69
CA VAL A 140 -4.43 -11.43 6.40
C VAL A 140 -3.97 -12.11 5.12
N LEU A 141 -3.52 -11.33 4.13
CA LEU A 141 -3.07 -11.85 2.84
C LEU A 141 -1.56 -12.09 2.77
N SER A 142 -0.80 -11.80 3.85
CA SER A 142 0.63 -12.05 3.83
C SER A 142 0.99 -13.51 4.03
N VAL A 143 2.14 -13.88 3.47
CA VAL A 143 2.77 -15.19 3.71
C VAL A 143 3.44 -15.26 5.09
N ALA A 144 3.54 -14.11 5.79
CA ALA A 144 4.14 -13.99 7.10
C ALA A 144 3.42 -14.87 8.15
N LYS A 145 4.17 -15.43 9.11
CA LYS A 145 3.65 -16.30 10.17
C LYS A 145 2.70 -15.57 11.13
N SER A 146 2.77 -14.24 11.20
CA SER A 146 1.93 -13.42 12.07
C SER A 146 1.44 -12.19 11.33
N GLY A 147 0.13 -11.91 11.43
CA GLY A 147 -0.50 -10.71 10.86
C GLY A 147 -0.32 -9.45 11.72
N ASP A 148 0.11 -9.58 12.98
CA ASP A 148 0.14 -8.50 13.96
C ASP A 148 1.54 -8.06 14.41
N ASN A 149 2.57 -8.88 14.14
CA ASN A 149 3.94 -8.51 14.50
C ASN A 149 4.45 -7.30 13.71
N PRO A 150 5.17 -6.37 14.39
CA PRO A 150 5.75 -5.22 13.72
C PRO A 150 6.87 -5.67 12.76
N GLN A 151 6.87 -5.08 11.57
CA GLN A 151 7.83 -5.37 10.50
C GLN A 151 8.77 -4.18 10.23
N PHE A 152 8.47 -3.01 10.77
CA PHE A 152 9.33 -1.83 10.74
C PHE A 152 9.86 -1.51 12.12
N THR A 153 11.10 -1.06 12.20
CA THR A 153 11.61 -0.36 13.39
C THR A 153 11.01 1.04 13.46
N LEU A 154 11.10 1.68 14.62
CA LEU A 154 10.66 3.07 14.76
C LEU A 154 11.53 4.03 13.93
N GLU A 155 12.82 3.75 13.84
CA GLU A 155 13.80 4.54 13.11
C GLU A 155 13.53 4.52 11.61
N GLU A 156 13.21 3.37 11.04
CA GLU A 156 12.82 3.23 9.63
C GLU A 156 11.52 4.00 9.33
N ALA A 157 10.50 3.83 10.17
CA ALA A 157 9.24 4.54 10.00
C ALA A 157 9.42 6.06 10.08
N LYS A 158 10.23 6.56 11.04
CA LYS A 158 10.58 7.98 11.14
C LYS A 158 11.34 8.49 9.93
N ALA A 159 12.27 7.70 9.39
CA ALA A 159 13.03 8.09 8.21
C ALA A 159 12.13 8.24 6.99
N VAL A 160 11.16 7.31 6.80
CA VAL A 160 10.17 7.43 5.72
C VAL A 160 9.32 8.69 5.89
N VAL A 161 8.78 8.93 7.09
CA VAL A 161 7.95 10.13 7.36
C VAL A 161 8.75 11.41 7.16
N SER A 162 10.00 11.47 7.63
CA SER A 162 10.87 12.62 7.42
C SER A 162 11.11 12.89 5.94
N ALA A 163 11.50 11.87 5.18
CA ALA A 163 11.73 11.99 3.75
C ALA A 163 10.47 12.40 2.99
N ALA A 164 9.30 11.83 3.33
CA ALA A 164 8.03 12.16 2.71
C ALA A 164 7.64 13.63 2.95
N LYS A 165 7.87 14.16 4.15
CA LYS A 165 7.61 15.56 4.48
C LYS A 165 8.45 16.53 3.66
N ASP A 166 9.71 16.21 3.37
CA ASP A 166 10.58 17.03 2.52
C ASP A 166 9.99 17.24 1.11
N TYR A 167 9.16 16.31 0.65
CA TYR A 167 8.51 16.36 -0.66
C TYR A 167 7.00 16.70 -0.59
N GLY A 168 6.47 17.05 0.58
CA GLY A 168 5.05 17.36 0.76
C GLY A 168 4.12 16.16 0.56
N MET A 169 4.63 14.93 0.72
CA MET A 169 3.89 13.69 0.52
C MET A 169 3.26 13.21 1.83
N TRP A 170 1.99 12.77 1.77
CA TRP A 170 1.34 12.09 2.89
C TRP A 170 1.85 10.66 3.07
N VAL A 171 1.72 10.11 4.28
CA VAL A 171 2.12 8.73 4.63
C VAL A 171 0.94 7.98 5.22
N ALA A 172 0.47 6.95 4.52
CA ALA A 172 -0.55 6.00 4.99
C ALA A 172 0.09 4.67 5.36
N VAL A 173 -0.39 4.04 6.44
CA VAL A 173 0.24 2.85 7.01
C VAL A 173 -0.75 1.70 7.16
N HIS A 174 -0.45 0.54 6.55
CA HIS A 174 -1.10 -0.71 6.90
C HIS A 174 -0.61 -1.20 8.27
N ALA A 175 -1.51 -1.39 9.22
CA ALA A 175 -1.19 -1.95 10.53
C ALA A 175 -2.40 -2.66 11.16
N HIS A 176 -2.17 -3.87 11.67
CA HIS A 176 -3.14 -4.64 12.44
C HIS A 176 -2.76 -4.75 13.91
N GLY A 177 -1.48 -4.98 14.23
CA GLY A 177 -1.02 -5.20 15.58
C GLY A 177 -0.66 -3.91 16.34
N PRO A 178 -0.88 -3.87 17.67
CA PRO A 178 -0.73 -2.66 18.47
C PRO A 178 0.69 -2.09 18.47
N GLN A 179 1.72 -2.93 18.38
CA GLN A 179 3.11 -2.45 18.39
C GLN A 179 3.48 -1.75 17.07
N GLY A 180 3.02 -2.27 15.92
CA GLY A 180 3.21 -1.61 14.62
C GLY A 180 2.46 -0.28 14.56
N MET A 181 1.19 -0.26 15.00
CA MET A 181 0.39 0.97 15.11
C MET A 181 1.06 2.02 15.98
N LYS A 182 1.55 1.64 17.18
CA LYS A 182 2.25 2.56 18.08
C LYS A 182 3.50 3.16 17.43
N ARG A 183 4.31 2.35 16.74
CA ARG A 183 5.48 2.86 16.02
C ARG A 183 5.09 3.82 14.91
N ALA A 184 4.05 3.51 14.14
CA ALA A 184 3.54 4.37 13.08
C ALA A 184 3.08 5.73 13.61
N VAL A 185 2.27 5.74 14.68
CA VAL A 185 1.79 6.99 15.30
C VAL A 185 2.95 7.82 15.87
N ILE A 186 3.91 7.19 16.57
CA ILE A 186 5.10 7.88 17.09
C ILE A 186 5.99 8.43 15.97
N ALA A 187 6.04 7.74 14.83
CA ALA A 187 6.76 8.22 13.65
C ALA A 187 6.09 9.43 12.99
N GLY A 188 4.81 9.69 13.25
CA GLY A 188 4.07 10.84 12.75
C GLY A 188 3.44 10.63 11.38
N VAL A 189 2.92 9.43 11.11
CA VAL A 189 2.17 9.12 9.88
C VAL A 189 0.83 9.87 9.83
N ASP A 190 0.27 10.09 8.64
CA ASP A 190 -0.96 10.83 8.45
C ASP A 190 -2.21 9.96 8.64
N SER A 191 -2.12 8.66 8.33
CA SER A 191 -3.23 7.72 8.55
C SER A 191 -2.75 6.30 8.82
N VAL A 192 -3.58 5.56 9.58
CA VAL A 192 -3.37 4.13 9.85
C VAL A 192 -4.58 3.38 9.30
N GLU A 193 -4.31 2.43 8.44
CA GLU A 193 -5.31 1.65 7.71
C GLU A 193 -5.60 0.33 8.42
N HIS A 194 -6.83 -0.16 8.26
CA HIS A 194 -7.37 -1.43 8.77
C HIS A 194 -7.65 -1.45 10.27
N LEU A 195 -6.67 -1.31 11.14
CA LEU A 195 -6.82 -1.28 12.60
C LEU A 195 -7.60 -2.48 13.20
N SER A 196 -7.73 -3.59 12.46
CA SER A 196 -8.68 -4.64 12.80
C SER A 196 -8.39 -5.38 14.11
N LEU A 197 -7.14 -5.34 14.61
CA LEU A 197 -6.75 -5.97 15.85
C LEU A 197 -6.76 -5.04 17.07
N ILE A 198 -7.07 -3.75 16.91
CA ILE A 198 -7.10 -2.81 18.02
C ILE A 198 -8.22 -3.14 19.03
N HIS A 199 -9.30 -3.78 18.57
CA HIS A 199 -10.45 -4.18 19.38
C HIS A 199 -10.47 -5.67 19.75
N ILE A 200 -9.56 -6.50 19.21
CA ILE A 200 -9.51 -7.95 19.44
C ILE A 200 -8.72 -8.29 20.71
N SER A 201 -7.99 -7.34 21.31
CA SER A 201 -7.37 -7.50 22.61
C SER A 201 -8.36 -7.44 23.80
N GLU A 202 -9.61 -7.13 23.55
CA GLU A 202 -10.71 -7.12 24.52
C GLU A 202 -11.40 -8.51 24.57
N PRO A 203 -12.14 -8.85 25.57
CA PRO A 203 -12.29 -10.08 26.36
C PRO A 203 -12.60 -11.40 25.66
N THR A 204 -12.53 -11.51 24.36
CA THR A 204 -12.70 -12.80 23.66
C THR A 204 -11.55 -13.78 23.87
N ARG A 205 -10.49 -13.40 24.58
CA ARG A 205 -9.43 -14.30 25.05
C ARG A 205 -9.69 -14.89 26.46
N GLN A 206 -10.88 -14.82 26.96
CA GLN A 206 -11.28 -15.72 28.04
C GLN A 206 -11.51 -17.10 27.45
N SER A 207 -10.42 -17.84 27.35
CA SER A 207 -10.47 -19.28 27.08
C SER A 207 -11.26 -19.97 28.18
N PRO A 208 -11.94 -21.04 27.87
CA PRO A 208 -12.63 -21.89 28.84
C PRO A 208 -11.68 -22.48 29.86
#